data_a231c2021d49b7af6e1f9c8929183076
#
_entry.id   a231c2021d49b7af6e1f9c8929183076
#
_cell.length_a   1.000
_cell.length_b   1.000
_cell.length_c   1.000
_cell.angle_alpha   90.00
_cell.angle_beta   90.00
_cell.angle_gamma   90.00
#
_symmetry.space_group_name_H-M   'P 1'
#
loop_
_entity.id
_entity.type
_entity.pdbx_description
1 polymer ?
#
loop_
_entity_poly.entity_id
_entity_poly.type
_entity_poly.pdbx_seq_one_letter_code
_entity_poly.pdbx_strand_id
1 'polypeptide(L)'
;MLAKLEHNPDVLSCLANLSSDEVFTPPALANRMLDLLPDDLWRDPAARFLDPATKSGVFLREMAKRLMVGLAEAIPDAQARRDHIFGRQLYGLAITDLTALLARRSLYCSKTANGQYSVAAGLRGEQGNILFERIEHTWKNGKCVHCGAGQSEYARGGGISDG
;
A
#
# COMPACT_ATOMS: atom_id res chain seq x y z
N MET A 1 0.69 -23.89 33.24
CA MET A 1 1.04 -22.48 32.93
C MET A 1 0.70 -22.26 31.49
N LEU A 2 -0.53 -21.79 31.19
CA LEU A 2 -1.04 -21.59 29.85
C LEU A 2 -0.49 -20.25 29.34
N ALA A 3 0.35 -20.31 28.27
CA ALA A 3 0.77 -19.13 27.57
C ALA A 3 -0.49 -18.43 27.00
N LYS A 4 -0.77 -17.24 27.50
CA LYS A 4 -1.76 -16.34 26.91
C LYS A 4 -1.27 -16.02 25.49
N LEU A 5 -1.90 -16.61 24.50
CA LEU A 5 -1.82 -16.13 23.13
C LEU A 5 -2.45 -14.74 23.15
N GLU A 6 -1.63 -13.71 23.21
CA GLU A 6 -2.06 -12.35 22.93
C GLU A 6 -2.40 -12.30 21.44
N HIS A 7 -3.65 -12.60 21.14
CA HIS A 7 -4.21 -12.31 19.84
C HIS A 7 -4.35 -10.79 19.76
N ASN A 8 -3.33 -10.16 19.23
CA ASN A 8 -3.38 -8.76 18.81
C ASN A 8 -4.05 -8.74 17.44
N PRO A 9 -5.37 -8.49 17.34
CA PRO A 9 -6.02 -8.46 16.05
C PRO A 9 -5.38 -7.33 15.25
N ASP A 10 -4.75 -7.68 14.13
CA ASP A 10 -4.30 -6.70 13.16
C ASP A 10 -5.50 -5.81 12.83
N VAL A 11 -5.36 -4.50 13.03
CA VAL A 11 -6.40 -3.49 12.75
C VAL A 11 -6.96 -3.68 11.34
N LEU A 12 -6.13 -4.14 10.40
CA LEU A 12 -6.51 -4.45 9.03
C LEU A 12 -7.44 -5.67 8.93
N SER A 13 -7.28 -6.67 9.81
CA SER A 13 -8.20 -7.81 9.91
C SER A 13 -9.56 -7.40 10.48
N CYS A 14 -9.59 -6.41 11.38
CA CYS A 14 -10.84 -5.84 11.90
C CYS A 14 -11.56 -5.00 10.82
N LEU A 15 -10.83 -4.24 10.01
CA LEU A 15 -11.38 -3.45 8.92
C LEU A 15 -11.89 -4.33 7.76
N ALA A 16 -11.27 -5.47 7.50
CA ALA A 16 -11.72 -6.44 6.50
C ALA A 16 -13.12 -6.99 6.81
N ASN A 17 -13.49 -7.07 8.10
CA ASN A 17 -14.82 -7.52 8.51
C ASN A 17 -15.88 -6.41 8.46
N LEU A 18 -15.49 -5.15 8.23
CA LEU A 18 -16.41 -4.00 8.21
C LEU A 18 -16.83 -3.59 6.80
N SER A 19 -16.06 -3.95 5.77
CA SER A 19 -16.42 -3.70 4.38
C SER A 19 -16.68 -5.04 3.67
N SER A 20 -17.90 -5.29 3.27
CA SER A 20 -18.35 -6.56 2.71
C SER A 20 -17.70 -6.96 1.38
N ASP A 21 -16.99 -6.06 0.72
CA ASP A 21 -16.47 -6.26 -0.64
C ASP A 21 -14.94 -6.21 -0.78
N GLU A 22 -14.18 -5.86 0.27
CA GLU A 22 -12.73 -5.76 0.18
C GLU A 22 -12.01 -6.82 1.01
N VAL A 23 -11.53 -7.86 0.35
CA VAL A 23 -10.64 -8.85 0.97
C VAL A 23 -9.22 -8.28 1.04
N PHE A 24 -8.71 -8.13 2.27
CA PHE A 24 -7.32 -7.76 2.50
C PHE A 24 -6.42 -8.99 2.57
N THR A 25 -5.30 -8.95 1.86
CA THR A 25 -4.33 -10.04 1.86
C THR A 25 -3.64 -10.12 3.22
N PRO A 26 -3.68 -11.26 3.93
CA PRO A 26 -2.94 -11.42 5.17
C PRO A 26 -1.42 -11.33 4.94
N PRO A 27 -0.63 -10.79 5.90
CA PRO A 27 0.83 -10.68 5.77
C PRO A 27 1.54 -12.00 5.46
N ALA A 28 1.05 -13.11 6.02
CA ALA A 28 1.59 -14.45 5.76
C ALA A 28 1.46 -14.85 4.28
N LEU A 29 0.31 -14.55 3.65
CA LEU A 29 0.10 -14.84 2.23
C LEU A 29 0.94 -13.89 1.36
N ALA A 30 0.99 -12.60 1.69
CA ALA A 30 1.84 -11.64 0.99
C ALA A 30 3.32 -12.09 1.00
N ASN A 31 3.82 -12.53 2.15
CA ASN A 31 5.19 -13.04 2.26
C ASN A 31 5.43 -14.28 1.41
N ARG A 32 4.51 -15.26 1.41
CA ARG A 32 4.61 -16.44 0.52
C ARG A 32 4.67 -16.08 -0.96
N MET A 33 3.94 -15.06 -1.38
CA MET A 33 3.99 -14.56 -2.76
C MET A 33 5.32 -13.85 -3.05
N LEU A 34 5.83 -13.06 -2.11
CA LEU A 34 7.13 -12.39 -2.25
C LEU A 34 8.31 -13.37 -2.23
N ASP A 35 8.15 -14.56 -1.62
CA ASP A 35 9.16 -15.64 -1.64
C ASP A 35 9.34 -16.24 -3.04
N LEU A 36 8.44 -15.99 -3.98
CA LEU A 36 8.58 -16.38 -5.37
C LEU A 36 9.50 -15.47 -6.19
N LEU A 37 9.83 -14.28 -5.66
CA LEU A 37 10.74 -13.35 -6.32
C LEU A 37 12.19 -13.73 -6.03
N PRO A 38 13.12 -13.47 -6.97
CA PRO A 38 14.55 -13.72 -6.78
C PRO A 38 15.12 -12.95 -5.58
N ASP A 39 15.95 -13.61 -4.77
CA ASP A 39 16.51 -13.03 -3.53
C ASP A 39 17.45 -11.84 -3.77
N ASP A 40 18.10 -11.77 -4.93
CA ASP A 40 18.99 -10.69 -5.31
C ASP A 40 18.27 -9.35 -5.46
N LEU A 41 16.98 -9.36 -5.82
CA LEU A 41 16.16 -8.13 -5.88
C LEU A 41 16.13 -7.38 -4.55
N TRP A 42 16.21 -8.07 -3.43
CA TRP A 42 16.17 -7.44 -2.10
C TRP A 42 17.48 -6.74 -1.73
N ARG A 43 18.56 -7.03 -2.47
CA ARG A 43 19.91 -6.44 -2.30
C ARG A 43 20.25 -5.41 -3.36
N ASP A 44 19.44 -5.28 -4.39
CA ASP A 44 19.65 -4.32 -5.48
C ASP A 44 19.07 -2.94 -5.12
N PRO A 45 19.89 -1.90 -4.92
CA PRO A 45 19.42 -0.54 -4.67
C PRO A 45 18.74 0.11 -5.88
N ALA A 46 18.87 -0.45 -7.08
CA ALA A 46 18.23 0.04 -8.29
C ALA A 46 16.86 -0.62 -8.56
N ALA A 47 16.56 -1.74 -7.90
CA ALA A 47 15.29 -2.44 -8.06
C ALA A 47 14.10 -1.55 -7.67
N ARG A 48 13.02 -1.61 -8.45
CA ARG A 48 11.78 -0.87 -8.20
C ARG A 48 10.60 -1.80 -8.17
N PHE A 49 9.69 -1.57 -7.24
CA PHE A 49 8.52 -2.40 -7.01
C PHE A 49 7.27 -1.55 -7.11
N LEU A 50 6.29 -2.01 -7.88
CA LEU A 50 4.99 -1.39 -8.02
C LEU A 50 3.91 -2.36 -7.53
N ASP A 51 3.10 -1.92 -6.57
CA ASP A 51 1.82 -2.55 -6.24
C ASP A 51 0.71 -1.79 -6.98
N PRO A 52 0.20 -2.33 -8.10
CA PRO A 52 -0.76 -1.61 -8.95
C PRO A 52 -2.20 -1.61 -8.40
N ALA A 53 -2.43 -2.33 -7.30
CA ALA A 53 -3.74 -2.42 -6.65
C ALA A 53 -3.58 -2.35 -5.13
N THR A 54 -2.83 -1.35 -4.67
CA THR A 54 -2.55 -1.14 -3.26
C THR A 54 -3.83 -0.86 -2.50
N LYS A 55 -4.17 -1.76 -1.57
CA LYS A 55 -5.30 -1.61 -0.64
C LYS A 55 -4.80 -1.17 0.73
N SER A 56 -4.36 -2.13 1.54
CA SER A 56 -3.81 -1.85 2.88
C SER A 56 -2.31 -1.56 2.88
N GLY A 57 -1.62 -1.68 1.73
CA GLY A 57 -0.17 -1.53 1.62
C GLY A 57 0.63 -2.70 2.18
N VAL A 58 -0.01 -3.87 2.41
CA VAL A 58 0.65 -5.03 3.01
C VAL A 58 1.85 -5.52 2.19
N PHE A 59 1.71 -5.59 0.86
CA PHE A 59 2.83 -5.99 -0.01
C PHE A 59 3.99 -5.03 0.10
N LEU A 60 3.73 -3.73 -0.02
CA LEU A 60 4.75 -2.69 0.08
C LEU A 60 5.45 -2.70 1.45
N ARG A 61 4.69 -2.93 2.53
CA ARG A 61 5.24 -3.04 3.88
C ARG A 61 6.16 -4.25 4.03
N GLU A 62 5.76 -5.42 3.52
CA GLU A 62 6.59 -6.63 3.59
C GLU A 62 7.81 -6.52 2.67
N MET A 63 7.69 -5.90 1.49
CA MET A 63 8.83 -5.54 0.62
C MET A 63 9.80 -4.60 1.35
N ALA A 64 9.28 -3.54 2.02
CA ALA A 64 10.11 -2.62 2.79
C ALA A 64 10.96 -3.33 3.84
N LYS A 65 10.38 -4.29 4.58
CA LYS A 65 11.11 -5.08 5.57
C LYS A 65 12.27 -5.87 4.94
N ARG A 66 12.03 -6.51 3.79
CA ARG A 66 13.04 -7.27 3.06
C ARG A 66 14.18 -6.37 2.55
N LEU A 67 13.81 -5.24 1.95
CA LEU A 67 14.78 -4.23 1.47
C LEU A 67 15.59 -3.61 2.61
N MET A 68 14.96 -3.36 3.77
CA MET A 68 15.68 -2.85 4.96
C MET A 68 16.79 -3.80 5.43
N VAL A 69 16.59 -5.11 5.28
CA VAL A 69 17.60 -6.12 5.59
C VAL A 69 18.58 -6.26 4.44
N GLY A 70 18.08 -6.44 3.21
CA GLY A 70 18.90 -6.74 2.04
C GLY A 70 19.86 -5.62 1.65
N LEU A 71 19.47 -4.36 1.86
CA LEU A 71 20.30 -3.17 1.54
C LEU A 71 21.19 -2.71 2.70
N ALA A 72 21.27 -3.47 3.80
CA ALA A 72 22.04 -3.02 4.98
C ALA A 72 23.52 -2.83 4.70
N GLU A 73 24.10 -3.61 3.81
CA GLU A 73 25.51 -3.50 3.39
C GLU A 73 25.70 -2.32 2.42
N ALA A 74 24.82 -2.20 1.41
CA ALA A 74 24.93 -1.17 0.37
C ALA A 74 24.61 0.25 0.92
N ILE A 75 23.70 0.34 1.88
CA ILE A 75 23.28 1.60 2.52
C ILE A 75 23.27 1.37 4.05
N PRO A 76 24.42 1.49 4.74
CA PRO A 76 24.55 1.16 6.15
C PRO A 76 23.70 2.04 7.08
N ASP A 77 23.59 3.34 6.78
CA ASP A 77 22.77 4.25 7.58
C ASP A 77 21.28 3.90 7.45
N ALA A 78 20.64 3.64 8.58
CA ALA A 78 19.26 3.13 8.61
C ALA A 78 18.23 4.18 8.15
N GLN A 79 18.49 5.47 8.37
CA GLN A 79 17.60 6.53 7.91
C GLN A 79 17.75 6.74 6.41
N ALA A 80 18.98 6.85 5.91
CA ALA A 80 19.27 6.97 4.49
C ALA A 80 18.68 5.78 3.71
N ARG A 81 18.75 4.56 4.28
CA ARG A 81 18.19 3.36 3.70
C ARG A 81 16.65 3.43 3.63
N ARG A 82 15.97 3.88 4.69
CA ARG A 82 14.51 4.13 4.67
C ARG A 82 14.14 5.15 3.60
N ASP A 83 14.83 6.27 3.57
CA ASP A 83 14.56 7.35 2.61
C ASP A 83 14.78 6.87 1.17
N HIS A 84 15.78 6.04 0.93
CA HIS A 84 16.04 5.42 -0.36
C HIS A 84 14.91 4.46 -0.75
N ILE A 85 14.53 3.53 0.12
CA ILE A 85 13.49 2.53 -0.13
C ILE A 85 12.14 3.21 -0.42
N PHE A 86 11.70 4.10 0.46
CA PHE A 86 10.40 4.74 0.33
C PHE A 86 10.35 5.82 -0.76
N GLY A 87 11.48 6.47 -1.05
CA GLY A 87 11.54 7.51 -2.06
C GLY A 87 11.82 7.01 -3.48
N ARG A 88 12.45 5.83 -3.63
CA ARG A 88 12.98 5.40 -4.93
C ARG A 88 12.61 3.99 -5.37
N GLN A 89 12.21 3.11 -4.44
CA GLN A 89 12.01 1.71 -4.75
C GLN A 89 10.55 1.25 -4.66
N LEU A 90 9.76 1.78 -3.73
CA LEU A 90 8.39 1.34 -3.50
C LEU A 90 7.37 2.33 -4.05
N TYR A 91 6.46 1.82 -4.86
CA TYR A 91 5.39 2.56 -5.50
C TYR A 91 4.08 1.81 -5.36
N GLY A 92 2.98 2.53 -5.14
CA GLY A 92 1.65 1.95 -5.04
C GLY A 92 0.59 2.80 -5.75
N LEU A 93 -0.39 2.14 -6.36
CA LEU A 93 -1.56 2.78 -6.92
C LEU A 93 -2.79 2.30 -6.14
N ALA A 94 -3.48 3.23 -5.51
CA ALA A 94 -4.72 2.96 -4.79
C ALA A 94 -5.92 3.30 -5.68
N ILE A 95 -7.01 2.54 -5.53
CA ILE A 95 -8.23 2.73 -6.30
C ILE A 95 -9.29 3.56 -5.57
N THR A 96 -9.11 3.79 -4.27
CA THR A 96 -9.97 4.64 -3.45
C THR A 96 -9.12 5.53 -2.53
N ASP A 97 -9.67 6.65 -2.09
CA ASP A 97 -8.99 7.51 -1.11
C ASP A 97 -8.74 6.78 0.21
N LEU A 98 -9.70 5.98 0.66
CA LEU A 98 -9.57 5.18 1.88
C LEU A 98 -8.39 4.20 1.79
N THR A 99 -8.28 3.45 0.69
CA THR A 99 -7.17 2.50 0.50
C THR A 99 -5.82 3.23 0.36
N ALA A 100 -5.79 4.41 -0.25
CA ALA A 100 -4.60 5.24 -0.28
C ALA A 100 -4.16 5.67 1.13
N LEU A 101 -5.09 6.12 1.97
CA LEU A 101 -4.82 6.50 3.36
C LEU A 101 -4.34 5.32 4.20
N LEU A 102 -4.95 4.14 4.04
CA LEU A 102 -4.53 2.92 4.73
C LEU A 102 -3.12 2.51 4.33
N ALA A 103 -2.82 2.51 3.03
CA ALA A 103 -1.49 2.17 2.51
C ALA A 103 -0.42 3.15 2.99
N ARG A 104 -0.68 4.46 2.98
CA ARG A 104 0.24 5.49 3.49
C ARG A 104 0.50 5.29 4.98
N ARG A 105 -0.52 5.05 5.80
CA ARG A 105 -0.35 4.76 7.23
C ARG A 105 0.43 3.48 7.48
N SER A 106 0.18 2.44 6.69
CA SER A 106 0.92 1.17 6.77
C SER A 106 2.39 1.34 6.42
N LEU A 107 2.71 2.18 5.43
CA LEU A 107 4.05 2.31 4.88
C LEU A 107 4.86 3.42 5.55
N TYR A 108 4.26 4.60 5.69
CA TYR A 108 4.94 5.79 6.22
C TYR A 108 4.71 6.02 7.72
N CYS A 109 3.88 5.21 8.38
CA CYS A 109 3.41 5.42 9.76
C CYS A 109 2.70 6.76 9.95
N SER A 110 2.27 7.41 8.86
CA SER A 110 1.68 8.74 8.85
C SER A 110 0.56 8.84 7.80
N LYS A 111 -0.40 9.73 8.02
CA LYS A 111 -1.45 10.07 7.06
C LYS A 111 -0.86 10.67 5.77
N THR A 112 0.17 11.53 5.95
CA THR A 112 0.86 12.22 4.86
C THR A 112 2.30 11.75 4.78
N ALA A 113 2.77 11.45 3.58
CA ALA A 113 4.11 10.89 3.36
C ALA A 113 5.24 11.87 3.77
N ASN A 114 5.02 13.17 3.58
CA ASN A 114 5.94 14.24 3.95
C ASN A 114 5.66 14.87 5.32
N GLY A 115 4.76 14.26 6.12
CA GLY A 115 4.40 14.77 7.45
C GLY A 115 5.52 14.57 8.47
N GLN A 116 5.47 15.37 9.55
CA GLN A 116 6.47 15.33 10.63
C GLN A 116 6.60 13.96 11.32
N TYR A 117 5.57 13.11 11.24
CA TYR A 117 5.55 11.77 11.83
C TYR A 117 5.88 10.67 10.82
N SER A 118 6.20 11.04 9.56
CA SER A 118 6.60 10.05 8.56
C SER A 118 7.93 9.41 8.93
N VAL A 119 8.04 8.09 8.75
CA VAL A 119 9.30 7.36 8.97
C VAL A 119 10.32 7.61 7.86
N ALA A 120 9.91 8.19 6.73
CA ALA A 120 10.78 8.57 5.62
C ALA A 120 10.87 10.08 5.51
N ALA A 121 12.07 10.60 5.31
CA ALA A 121 12.32 12.01 5.06
C ALA A 121 12.42 12.30 3.55
N GLY A 122 12.17 13.55 3.16
CA GLY A 122 12.41 14.02 1.80
C GLY A 122 11.42 13.53 0.73
N LEU A 123 10.30 12.90 1.12
CA LEU A 123 9.23 12.56 0.20
C LEU A 123 8.54 13.83 -0.33
N ARG A 124 8.27 13.84 -1.64
CA ARG A 124 7.58 14.96 -2.28
C ARG A 124 6.08 14.79 -2.17
N GLY A 125 5.41 15.81 -1.65
CA GLY A 125 3.96 15.86 -1.52
C GLY A 125 3.40 14.91 -0.44
N GLU A 126 2.11 15.06 -0.16
CA GLU A 126 1.42 14.31 0.89
C GLU A 126 1.20 12.85 0.56
N GLN A 127 1.13 12.52 -0.72
CA GLN A 127 0.91 11.15 -1.18
C GLN A 127 2.20 10.31 -1.19
N GLY A 128 3.36 10.94 -1.28
CA GLY A 128 4.62 10.25 -1.53
C GLY A 128 4.53 9.41 -2.81
N ASN A 129 4.90 8.15 -2.73
CA ASN A 129 4.81 7.20 -3.84
C ASN A 129 3.54 6.31 -3.80
N ILE A 130 2.60 6.60 -2.88
CA ILE A 130 1.29 5.92 -2.84
C ILE A 130 0.26 6.85 -3.46
N LEU A 131 0.04 6.68 -4.76
CA LEU A 131 -0.76 7.58 -5.55
C LEU A 131 -2.22 7.12 -5.55
N PHE A 132 -3.10 8.09 -5.44
CA PHE A 132 -4.51 7.96 -5.73
C PHE A 132 -4.94 9.16 -6.56
N GLU A 133 -5.53 8.88 -7.70
CA GLU A 133 -6.16 9.88 -8.54
C GLU A 133 -7.57 9.39 -8.87
N ARG A 134 -8.55 10.20 -8.58
CA ARG A 134 -9.92 9.90 -8.94
C ARG A 134 -10.07 10.03 -10.45
N ILE A 135 -10.24 8.89 -11.12
CA ILE A 135 -10.49 8.85 -12.57
C ILE A 135 -12.00 8.88 -12.76
N GLU A 136 -12.49 9.92 -13.43
CA GLU A 136 -13.88 9.97 -13.81
C GLU A 136 -14.14 9.10 -15.05
N HIS A 137 -15.20 8.30 -14.96
CA HIS A 137 -15.59 7.45 -16.06
C HIS A 137 -16.30 8.26 -17.15
N THR A 138 -15.96 8.01 -18.42
CA THR A 138 -16.69 8.55 -19.57
C THR A 138 -17.73 7.55 -20.01
N TRP A 139 -19.01 7.87 -19.76
CA TRP A 139 -20.12 6.97 -20.02
C TRP A 139 -20.67 7.09 -21.43
N LYS A 140 -20.86 5.94 -22.11
CA LYS A 140 -21.60 5.82 -23.37
C LYS A 140 -22.45 4.57 -23.30
N ASN A 141 -23.78 4.73 -23.51
CA ASN A 141 -24.75 3.63 -23.42
C ASN A 141 -24.67 2.84 -22.10
N GLY A 142 -24.49 3.53 -20.98
CA GLY A 142 -24.43 2.91 -19.65
C GLY A 142 -23.13 2.15 -19.33
N LYS A 143 -22.12 2.24 -20.20
CA LYS A 143 -20.79 1.63 -19.98
C LYS A 143 -19.69 2.67 -20.14
N CYS A 144 -18.62 2.52 -19.36
CA CYS A 144 -17.42 3.35 -19.53
C CYS A 144 -16.70 2.95 -20.81
N VAL A 145 -16.35 3.96 -21.64
CA VAL A 145 -15.66 3.75 -22.92
C VAL A 145 -14.22 3.26 -22.76
N HIS A 146 -13.61 3.42 -21.59
CA HIS A 146 -12.22 3.06 -21.33
C HIS A 146 -12.06 1.70 -20.63
N CYS A 147 -12.89 1.41 -19.61
CA CYS A 147 -12.74 0.18 -18.81
C CYS A 147 -13.93 -0.79 -18.92
N GLY A 148 -15.02 -0.40 -19.57
CA GLY A 148 -16.22 -1.24 -19.74
C GLY A 148 -17.12 -1.34 -18.51
N ALA A 149 -16.79 -0.70 -17.38
CA ALA A 149 -17.60 -0.73 -16.16
C ALA A 149 -19.03 -0.24 -16.41
N GLY A 150 -20.01 -0.86 -15.75
CA GLY A 150 -21.42 -0.46 -15.81
C GLY A 150 -21.69 0.79 -14.96
N GLN A 151 -22.36 1.78 -15.53
CA GLN A 151 -22.68 3.02 -14.79
C GLN A 151 -23.54 2.77 -13.55
N SER A 152 -24.47 1.83 -13.62
CA SER A 152 -25.35 1.45 -12.50
C SER A 152 -24.62 0.73 -11.38
N GLU A 153 -23.54 0.00 -11.68
CA GLU A 153 -22.69 -0.68 -10.70
C GLU A 153 -21.78 0.32 -9.99
N TYR A 154 -21.23 1.26 -10.75
CA TYR A 154 -20.38 2.32 -10.21
C TYR A 154 -21.15 3.25 -9.27
N ALA A 155 -22.38 3.63 -9.63
CA ALA A 155 -23.24 4.48 -8.80
C ALA A 155 -23.61 3.83 -7.45
N ARG A 156 -23.67 2.50 -7.36
CA ARG A 156 -23.93 1.78 -6.11
C ARG A 156 -22.72 1.75 -5.16
N GLY A 157 -21.50 1.79 -5.69
CA GLY A 157 -20.26 1.84 -4.89
C GLY A 157 -19.85 3.25 -4.45
N GLY A 158 -20.45 4.30 -5.00
CA GLY A 158 -20.11 5.72 -4.76
C GLY A 158 -20.96 6.46 -3.74
N GLY A 159 -21.78 5.76 -2.97
CA GLY A 159 -22.71 6.37 -2.01
C GLY A 159 -22.10 6.72 -0.65
N ILE A 160 -21.05 7.53 -0.60
CA ILE A 160 -20.77 8.39 0.57
C ILE A 160 -20.86 9.80 0.04
N SER A 161 -22.08 10.35 0.09
CA SER A 161 -22.33 11.76 -0.10
C SER A 161 -21.64 12.56 0.99
N ASP A 162 -20.86 13.55 0.57
CA ASP A 162 -20.37 14.62 1.41
C ASP A 162 -21.56 15.24 2.17
N GLY A 163 -21.53 15.14 3.49
CA GLY A 163 -22.39 15.81 4.44
C GLY A 163 -21.55 16.40 5.54
#